data_083a5676fcbabcde48f6dba7c98fca43
#
_entry.id   083a5676fcbabcde48f6dba7c98fca43
#
_cell.length_a   1.000
_cell.length_b   1.000
_cell.length_c   1.000
_cell.angle_alpha   90.00
_cell.angle_beta   90.00
_cell.angle_gamma   90.00
#
_symmetry.space_group_name_H-M   'P 1'
#
loop_
_entity.id
_entity.type
_entity.pdbx_description
1 polymer ?
#
loop_
_entity_poly.entity_id
_entity_poly.type
_entity_poly.pdbx_seq_one_letter_code
_entity_poly.pdbx_strand_id
1 'polypeptide(L)'
;CPSSRVRQSVGVLVQERVEYLQWNLGATRIELPQLPVIPLGVHCQDYAQFDKAAARIALNIASDDIVVVYVGRLSFHAKAHPHPMLVALEEAAKVLAPGRRVHLLQCGWFANEHIEKAFEQSQTQLSPNVVHHHIDGRVKANVRQVWSSADVFISLSDNIQETFGLTPIEAMAASLPVVVSDWNGYKDTIVHGETGYRIKTTLPSSNGVGQTLAERYATGQDTYDMYCGHSCETISVDIPETVHYLSQLFASPELREKLGSAGKKRALARYDWSVIMRQYHDLWEQLDEIRCSHRDNFSALPHKVMSHQIDPYRLFSHYPTVQLSDTAQFILNNPLNQSEFESIATLTGHAFAEFILPDFTLTQQIQQSL
;
A
#
# COMPACT_ATOMS: atom_id res chain seq x y z
N CYS A 1 -2.32 0.27 12.28
CA CYS A 1 -1.10 0.36 11.46
C CYS A 1 -0.71 -1.04 10.99
N PRO A 2 -0.28 -1.23 9.72
CA PRO A 2 0.08 -2.57 9.21
C PRO A 2 1.44 -3.07 9.75
N SER A 3 2.32 -2.18 10.20
CA SER A 3 3.63 -2.54 10.75
C SER A 3 4.04 -1.63 11.90
N SER A 4 5.02 -2.08 12.68
CA SER A 4 5.60 -1.28 13.78
C SER A 4 6.30 -0.02 13.25
N ARG A 5 6.85 -0.08 12.04
CA ARG A 5 7.54 1.04 11.41
C ARG A 5 6.58 2.10 10.91
N VAL A 6 5.44 1.70 10.32
CA VAL A 6 4.36 2.65 9.99
C VAL A 6 3.81 3.30 11.24
N ARG A 7 3.61 2.53 12.33
CA ARG A 7 3.23 3.12 13.63
C ARG A 7 4.21 4.19 14.08
N GLN A 8 5.51 3.93 13.95
CA GLN A 8 6.55 4.89 14.31
C GLN A 8 6.48 6.14 13.44
N SER A 9 6.35 6.01 12.11
CA SER A 9 6.22 7.15 11.20
C SER A 9 4.98 8.00 11.48
N VAL A 10 3.83 7.35 11.72
CA VAL A 10 2.59 8.05 12.12
C VAL A 10 2.78 8.75 13.46
N GLY A 11 3.48 8.11 14.42
CA GLY A 11 3.81 8.72 15.71
C GLY A 11 4.63 10.00 15.56
N VAL A 12 5.64 10.01 14.69
CA VAL A 12 6.44 11.22 14.39
C VAL A 12 5.55 12.31 13.80
N LEU A 13 4.72 12.00 12.80
CA LEU A 13 3.81 12.98 12.19
C LEU A 13 2.82 13.57 13.20
N VAL A 14 2.28 12.74 14.08
CA VAL A 14 1.34 13.20 15.13
C VAL A 14 2.07 14.09 16.14
N GLN A 15 3.26 13.71 16.56
CA GLN A 15 4.06 14.48 17.51
C GLN A 15 4.42 15.86 16.95
N GLU A 16 4.89 15.96 15.72
CA GLU A 16 5.18 17.23 15.03
C GLU A 16 3.94 18.15 14.99
N ARG A 17 2.76 17.56 14.73
CA ARG A 17 1.50 18.32 14.73
C ARG A 17 1.10 18.80 16.13
N VAL A 18 1.31 17.98 17.15
CA VAL A 18 1.07 18.36 18.55
C VAL A 18 1.97 19.52 18.95
N GLU A 19 3.25 19.46 18.67
CA GLU A 19 4.22 20.51 18.98
C GLU A 19 3.85 21.82 18.27
N TYR A 20 3.45 21.74 17.00
CA TYR A 20 2.96 22.90 16.26
C TYR A 20 1.70 23.53 16.90
N LEU A 21 0.70 22.71 17.29
CA LEU A 21 -0.53 23.20 17.92
C LEU A 21 -0.27 23.81 19.32
N GLN A 22 0.65 23.23 20.08
CA GLN A 22 1.06 23.74 21.37
C GLN A 22 1.76 25.11 21.22
N TRP A 23 2.70 25.18 20.27
CA TRP A 23 3.44 26.41 20.02
C TRP A 23 2.55 27.54 19.45
N ASN A 24 1.74 27.25 18.45
CA ASN A 24 0.97 28.25 17.71
C ASN A 24 -0.34 28.66 18.42
N LEU A 25 -1.02 27.72 19.08
CA LEU A 25 -2.34 27.92 19.66
C LEU A 25 -2.38 27.78 21.18
N GLY A 26 -1.26 27.44 21.85
CA GLY A 26 -1.24 27.14 23.29
C GLY A 26 -2.09 25.93 23.66
N ALA A 27 -2.26 24.97 22.77
CA ALA A 27 -3.12 23.80 22.98
C ALA A 27 -2.59 22.94 24.13
N THR A 28 -3.43 22.68 25.15
CA THR A 28 -3.07 21.90 26.33
C THR A 28 -3.87 20.60 26.46
N ARG A 29 -5.00 20.48 25.77
CA ARG A 29 -5.89 19.31 25.80
C ARG A 29 -5.73 18.52 24.51
N ILE A 30 -4.66 17.73 24.45
CA ILE A 30 -4.36 16.91 23.27
C ILE A 30 -4.25 15.46 23.75
N GLU A 31 -5.20 14.64 23.33
CA GLU A 31 -5.17 13.19 23.51
C GLU A 31 -4.67 12.55 22.22
N LEU A 32 -3.61 11.75 22.33
CA LEU A 32 -3.05 11.05 21.19
C LEU A 32 -3.89 9.83 20.81
N PRO A 33 -4.07 9.56 19.52
CA PRO A 33 -4.77 8.35 19.09
C PRO A 33 -3.98 7.11 19.45
N GLN A 34 -4.68 6.04 19.81
CA GLN A 34 -4.07 4.72 19.89
C GLN A 34 -3.70 4.22 18.50
N LEU A 35 -2.51 3.63 18.36
CA LEU A 35 -1.98 3.14 17.10
C LEU A 35 -1.68 1.64 17.18
N PRO A 36 -2.70 0.76 17.28
CA PRO A 36 -2.48 -0.68 17.30
C PRO A 36 -1.83 -1.14 16.00
N VAL A 37 -0.99 -2.17 16.10
CA VAL A 37 -0.36 -2.79 14.93
C VAL A 37 -1.09 -4.10 14.63
N ILE A 38 -1.82 -4.12 13.52
CA ILE A 38 -2.46 -5.31 12.97
C ILE A 38 -1.93 -5.48 11.56
N PRO A 39 -1.19 -6.55 11.25
CA PRO A 39 -0.64 -6.78 9.93
C PRO A 39 -1.72 -6.98 8.85
N LEU A 40 -1.32 -6.88 7.60
CA LEU A 40 -2.17 -7.32 6.49
C LEU A 40 -2.09 -8.84 6.38
N GLY A 41 -3.20 -9.47 5.97
CA GLY A 41 -3.30 -10.90 5.79
C GLY A 41 -3.08 -11.35 4.35
N VAL A 42 -2.74 -12.63 4.19
CA VAL A 42 -2.75 -13.35 2.91
C VAL A 42 -3.56 -14.63 3.07
N HIS A 43 -4.13 -15.13 1.98
CA HIS A 43 -4.73 -16.46 1.94
C HIS A 43 -3.63 -17.49 1.69
N CYS A 44 -3.00 -17.98 2.77
CA CYS A 44 -1.85 -18.88 2.65
C CYS A 44 -2.16 -20.16 1.89
N GLN A 45 -3.42 -20.60 1.86
CA GLN A 45 -3.84 -21.80 1.13
C GLN A 45 -3.70 -21.65 -0.39
N ASP A 46 -3.78 -20.44 -0.93
CA ASP A 46 -3.61 -20.18 -2.37
C ASP A 46 -2.21 -20.54 -2.86
N TYR A 47 -1.25 -20.65 -1.93
CA TYR A 47 0.16 -20.96 -2.17
C TYR A 47 0.55 -22.38 -1.72
N ALA A 48 -0.42 -23.21 -1.32
CA ALA A 48 -0.13 -24.51 -0.71
C ALA A 48 0.24 -25.62 -1.70
N GLN A 49 -0.24 -25.52 -2.94
CA GLN A 49 -0.11 -26.57 -3.95
C GLN A 49 0.43 -26.00 -5.26
N PHE A 50 1.70 -26.27 -5.52
CA PHE A 50 2.37 -25.87 -6.74
C PHE A 50 3.04 -27.09 -7.39
N ASP A 51 2.92 -27.20 -8.71
CA ASP A 51 3.69 -28.14 -9.53
C ASP A 51 4.87 -27.39 -10.16
N LYS A 52 6.01 -27.45 -9.49
CA LYS A 52 7.24 -26.77 -9.91
C LYS A 52 7.74 -27.28 -11.25
N ALA A 53 7.66 -28.59 -11.49
CA ALA A 53 8.14 -29.20 -12.72
C ALA A 53 7.30 -28.74 -13.92
N ALA A 54 5.98 -28.82 -13.81
CA ALA A 54 5.08 -28.36 -14.86
C ALA A 54 5.24 -26.85 -15.14
N ALA A 55 5.37 -26.02 -14.08
CA ALA A 55 5.57 -24.57 -14.24
C ALA A 55 6.88 -24.24 -14.97
N ARG A 56 7.99 -24.94 -14.67
CA ARG A 56 9.28 -24.75 -15.34
C ARG A 56 9.26 -25.19 -16.80
N ILE A 57 8.63 -26.33 -17.11
CA ILE A 57 8.42 -26.77 -18.48
C ILE A 57 7.70 -25.74 -19.31
N ALA A 58 6.60 -25.19 -18.77
CA ALA A 58 5.80 -24.17 -19.44
C ALA A 58 6.56 -22.84 -19.68
N LEU A 59 7.57 -22.54 -18.84
CA LEU A 59 8.47 -21.38 -19.00
C LEU A 59 9.77 -21.70 -19.76
N ASN A 60 9.93 -22.95 -20.22
CA ASN A 60 11.13 -23.41 -20.88
C ASN A 60 12.42 -23.24 -20.04
N ILE A 61 12.31 -23.57 -18.74
CA ILE A 61 13.38 -23.46 -17.74
C ILE A 61 13.84 -24.89 -17.38
N ALA A 62 15.15 -25.11 -17.38
CA ALA A 62 15.72 -26.42 -17.01
C ALA A 62 15.53 -26.71 -15.51
N SER A 63 15.42 -27.97 -15.15
CA SER A 63 15.13 -28.41 -13.77
C SER A 63 16.20 -28.00 -12.76
N ASP A 64 17.46 -27.91 -13.21
CA ASP A 64 18.63 -27.58 -12.39
C ASP A 64 19.05 -26.12 -12.42
N ASP A 65 18.42 -25.28 -13.26
CA ASP A 65 18.60 -23.83 -13.25
C ASP A 65 18.03 -23.21 -11.96
N ILE A 66 18.51 -22.03 -11.60
CA ILE A 66 18.02 -21.27 -10.47
C ILE A 66 16.99 -20.24 -10.95
N VAL A 67 15.83 -20.23 -10.31
CA VAL A 67 14.74 -19.28 -10.60
C VAL A 67 14.57 -18.31 -9.45
N VAL A 68 14.91 -17.06 -9.69
CA VAL A 68 14.67 -15.94 -8.77
C VAL A 68 13.45 -15.18 -9.23
N VAL A 69 12.55 -14.85 -8.32
CA VAL A 69 11.32 -14.13 -8.65
C VAL A 69 11.24 -12.78 -7.94
N TYR A 70 10.79 -11.79 -8.68
CA TYR A 70 10.32 -10.50 -8.20
C TYR A 70 8.86 -10.35 -8.61
N VAL A 71 7.99 -9.96 -7.66
CA VAL A 71 6.58 -9.74 -7.92
C VAL A 71 6.19 -8.33 -7.48
N GLY A 72 5.70 -7.50 -8.39
CA GLY A 72 5.31 -6.14 -8.12
C GLY A 72 5.38 -5.22 -9.34
N ARG A 73 5.02 -3.95 -9.18
CA ARG A 73 5.19 -2.95 -10.24
C ARG A 73 6.65 -2.83 -10.64
N LEU A 74 6.91 -2.81 -11.93
CA LEU A 74 8.25 -2.62 -12.49
C LEU A 74 8.47 -1.12 -12.68
N SER A 75 9.14 -0.50 -11.72
CA SER A 75 9.28 0.95 -11.63
C SER A 75 10.51 1.30 -10.81
N PHE A 76 11.24 2.32 -11.24
CA PHE A 76 12.42 2.83 -10.53
C PHE A 76 12.04 3.55 -9.22
N HIS A 77 10.92 4.26 -9.20
CA HIS A 77 10.53 5.17 -8.12
C HIS A 77 9.38 4.68 -7.24
N ALA A 78 8.59 3.70 -7.70
CA ALA A 78 7.34 3.35 -7.03
C ALA A 78 7.37 2.00 -6.30
N LYS A 79 8.48 1.25 -6.34
CA LYS A 79 8.59 -0.05 -5.66
C LYS A 79 10.02 -0.36 -5.21
N ALA A 80 10.93 -0.66 -6.13
CA ALA A 80 12.33 -0.96 -5.86
C ALA A 80 13.16 -0.61 -7.08
N HIS A 81 14.26 0.11 -6.89
CA HIS A 81 15.20 0.39 -7.96
C HIS A 81 15.86 -0.94 -8.41
N PRO A 82 15.85 -1.29 -9.71
CA PRO A 82 16.27 -2.61 -10.16
C PRO A 82 17.78 -2.85 -10.12
N HIS A 83 18.61 -1.80 -10.17
CA HIS A 83 20.05 -1.94 -10.35
C HIS A 83 20.74 -2.78 -9.26
N PRO A 84 20.48 -2.57 -7.94
CA PRO A 84 21.11 -3.39 -6.91
C PRO A 84 20.78 -4.88 -7.07
N MET A 85 19.57 -5.23 -7.45
CA MET A 85 19.14 -6.61 -7.70
C MET A 85 19.86 -7.19 -8.92
N LEU A 86 19.93 -6.46 -10.04
CA LEU A 86 20.55 -6.93 -11.27
C LEU A 86 22.04 -7.21 -11.06
N VAL A 87 22.76 -6.27 -10.47
CA VAL A 87 24.21 -6.43 -10.16
C VAL A 87 24.43 -7.61 -9.22
N ALA A 88 23.61 -7.74 -8.17
CA ALA A 88 23.78 -8.81 -7.20
C ALA A 88 23.49 -10.20 -7.82
N LEU A 89 22.51 -10.32 -8.72
CA LEU A 89 22.21 -11.58 -9.42
C LEU A 89 23.34 -11.98 -10.37
N GLU A 90 23.88 -11.03 -11.13
CA GLU A 90 25.01 -11.28 -12.02
C GLU A 90 26.23 -11.81 -11.26
N GLU A 91 26.57 -11.17 -10.16
CA GLU A 91 27.70 -11.58 -9.33
C GLU A 91 27.45 -12.93 -8.64
N ALA A 92 26.24 -13.14 -8.10
CA ALA A 92 25.90 -14.39 -7.43
C ALA A 92 25.81 -15.60 -8.40
N ALA A 93 25.47 -15.36 -9.66
CA ALA A 93 25.43 -16.41 -10.67
C ALA A 93 26.79 -17.12 -10.88
N LYS A 94 27.90 -16.45 -10.55
CA LYS A 94 29.26 -16.99 -10.72
C LYS A 94 29.55 -18.23 -9.88
N VAL A 95 28.76 -18.51 -8.84
CA VAL A 95 28.94 -19.72 -8.01
C VAL A 95 28.33 -20.98 -8.64
N LEU A 96 27.54 -20.83 -9.71
CA LEU A 96 26.89 -21.96 -10.36
C LEU A 96 27.87 -22.77 -11.18
N ALA A 97 27.63 -24.08 -11.25
CA ALA A 97 28.39 -24.99 -12.12
C ALA A 97 28.18 -24.60 -13.60
N PRO A 98 29.16 -24.85 -14.46
CA PRO A 98 29.05 -24.59 -15.89
C PRO A 98 27.79 -25.25 -16.51
N GLY A 99 27.08 -24.47 -17.32
CA GLY A 99 25.85 -24.91 -17.99
C GLY A 99 24.56 -24.59 -17.21
N ARG A 100 24.62 -24.30 -15.91
CA ARG A 100 23.47 -23.83 -15.12
C ARG A 100 23.30 -22.32 -15.24
N ARG A 101 22.05 -21.85 -15.24
CA ARG A 101 21.72 -20.43 -15.40
C ARG A 101 20.88 -19.92 -14.26
N VAL A 102 20.94 -18.60 -14.07
CA VAL A 102 19.98 -17.89 -13.23
C VAL A 102 18.91 -17.29 -14.14
N HIS A 103 17.65 -17.55 -13.81
CA HIS A 103 16.49 -16.91 -14.43
C HIS A 103 15.90 -15.91 -13.45
N LEU A 104 15.74 -14.65 -13.86
CA LEU A 104 14.98 -13.65 -13.13
C LEU A 104 13.59 -13.50 -13.76
N LEU A 105 12.56 -13.92 -13.03
CA LEU A 105 11.18 -13.74 -13.42
C LEU A 105 10.64 -12.47 -12.75
N GLN A 106 10.45 -11.42 -13.53
CA GLN A 106 9.86 -10.16 -13.10
C GLN A 106 8.36 -10.17 -13.43
N CYS A 107 7.55 -10.54 -12.43
CA CYS A 107 6.11 -10.63 -12.55
C CYS A 107 5.45 -9.31 -12.12
N GLY A 108 5.06 -8.52 -13.10
CA GLY A 108 4.51 -7.20 -12.86
C GLY A 108 4.07 -6.52 -14.13
N TRP A 109 4.08 -5.20 -14.11
CA TRP A 109 3.81 -4.39 -15.30
C TRP A 109 4.60 -3.07 -15.23
N PHE A 110 4.92 -2.54 -16.40
CA PHE A 110 5.50 -1.22 -16.57
C PHE A 110 4.41 -0.16 -16.68
N ALA A 111 4.66 1.04 -16.17
CA ALA A 111 3.74 2.15 -16.31
C ALA A 111 3.66 2.66 -17.77
N ASN A 112 4.77 2.55 -18.52
CA ASN A 112 4.87 2.94 -19.91
C ASN A 112 6.10 2.29 -20.58
N GLU A 113 6.16 2.38 -21.91
CA GLU A 113 7.26 1.81 -22.73
C GLU A 113 8.64 2.43 -22.43
N HIS A 114 8.70 3.66 -21.97
CA HIS A 114 9.99 4.29 -21.64
C HIS A 114 10.64 3.60 -20.45
N ILE A 115 9.84 3.31 -19.41
CA ILE A 115 10.33 2.56 -18.24
C ILE A 115 10.72 1.13 -18.63
N GLU A 116 9.93 0.47 -19.48
CA GLU A 116 10.22 -0.87 -19.98
C GLU A 116 11.58 -0.91 -20.68
N LYS A 117 11.81 -0.01 -21.65
CA LYS A 117 13.11 0.10 -22.35
C LYS A 117 14.28 0.40 -21.41
N ALA A 118 14.07 1.23 -20.39
CA ALA A 118 15.10 1.52 -19.40
C ALA A 118 15.44 0.28 -18.55
N PHE A 119 14.46 -0.56 -18.23
CA PHE A 119 14.69 -1.85 -17.57
C PHE A 119 15.47 -2.80 -18.45
N GLU A 120 15.10 -2.96 -19.71
CA GLU A 120 15.80 -3.82 -20.70
C GLU A 120 17.26 -3.39 -20.89
N GLN A 121 17.50 -2.08 -20.99
CA GLN A 121 18.86 -1.53 -21.06
C GLN A 121 19.68 -1.85 -19.80
N SER A 122 19.06 -1.66 -18.63
CA SER A 122 19.70 -1.97 -17.36
C SER A 122 20.04 -3.45 -17.23
N GLN A 123 19.15 -4.35 -17.65
CA GLN A 123 19.37 -5.80 -17.67
C GLN A 123 20.54 -6.18 -18.58
N THR A 124 20.56 -5.63 -19.78
CA THR A 124 21.64 -5.90 -20.75
C THR A 124 23.01 -5.42 -20.22
N GLN A 125 23.06 -4.32 -19.52
CA GLN A 125 24.30 -3.73 -19.02
C GLN A 125 24.76 -4.34 -17.69
N LEU A 126 23.85 -4.61 -16.77
CA LEU A 126 24.17 -4.96 -15.39
C LEU A 126 24.09 -6.46 -15.09
N SER A 127 23.36 -7.22 -15.90
CA SER A 127 23.18 -8.66 -15.68
C SER A 127 23.06 -9.45 -17.00
N PRO A 128 24.07 -9.35 -17.89
CA PRO A 128 24.03 -9.95 -19.23
C PRO A 128 24.01 -11.50 -19.22
N ASN A 129 24.44 -12.14 -18.14
CA ASN A 129 24.45 -13.60 -17.99
C ASN A 129 23.22 -14.16 -17.26
N VAL A 130 22.33 -13.31 -16.77
CA VAL A 130 21.04 -13.69 -16.18
C VAL A 130 19.98 -13.75 -17.28
N VAL A 131 19.15 -14.79 -17.28
CA VAL A 131 18.03 -14.90 -18.23
C VAL A 131 16.82 -14.14 -17.67
N HIS A 132 16.41 -13.09 -18.36
CA HIS A 132 15.32 -12.22 -17.94
C HIS A 132 13.98 -12.63 -18.55
N HIS A 133 12.93 -12.66 -17.72
CA HIS A 133 11.56 -12.92 -18.15
C HIS A 133 10.66 -11.81 -17.61
N HIS A 134 9.97 -11.10 -18.50
CA HIS A 134 8.91 -10.17 -18.13
C HIS A 134 7.55 -10.89 -18.24
N ILE A 135 6.84 -10.97 -17.14
CA ILE A 135 5.57 -11.69 -17.05
C ILE A 135 4.50 -10.75 -16.53
N ASP A 136 3.38 -10.67 -17.27
CA ASP A 136 2.27 -9.78 -16.87
C ASP A 136 1.63 -10.26 -15.55
N GLY A 137 1.89 -9.51 -14.48
CA GLY A 137 1.40 -9.79 -13.14
C GLY A 137 -0.08 -9.45 -12.90
N ARG A 138 -0.77 -8.86 -13.88
CA ARG A 138 -2.22 -8.61 -13.83
C ARG A 138 -3.03 -9.88 -14.12
N VAL A 139 -2.41 -10.89 -14.70
CA VAL A 139 -3.02 -12.19 -15.02
C VAL A 139 -2.73 -13.18 -13.89
N LYS A 140 -3.77 -13.58 -13.15
CA LYS A 140 -3.64 -14.48 -11.98
C LYS A 140 -2.94 -15.81 -12.30
N ALA A 141 -3.17 -16.38 -13.49
CA ALA A 141 -2.52 -17.62 -13.92
C ALA A 141 -1.00 -17.46 -14.03
N ASN A 142 -0.54 -16.32 -14.56
CA ASN A 142 0.87 -15.98 -14.66
C ASN A 142 1.53 -15.85 -13.27
N VAL A 143 0.88 -15.14 -12.36
CA VAL A 143 1.35 -14.98 -10.98
C VAL A 143 1.51 -16.34 -10.30
N ARG A 144 0.50 -17.22 -10.45
CA ARG A 144 0.58 -18.59 -9.90
C ARG A 144 1.72 -19.40 -10.51
N GLN A 145 1.93 -19.31 -11.82
CA GLN A 145 3.03 -19.99 -12.52
C GLN A 145 4.41 -19.53 -12.03
N VAL A 146 4.56 -18.19 -11.83
CA VAL A 146 5.79 -17.61 -11.31
C VAL A 146 6.10 -18.14 -9.92
N TRP A 147 5.15 -18.10 -8.99
CA TRP A 147 5.33 -18.65 -7.64
C TRP A 147 5.67 -20.15 -7.65
N SER A 148 5.03 -20.91 -8.56
CA SER A 148 5.27 -22.35 -8.68
C SER A 148 6.67 -22.71 -9.14
N SER A 149 7.27 -21.91 -10.04
CA SER A 149 8.56 -22.19 -10.67
C SER A 149 9.77 -21.80 -9.83
N ALA A 150 9.58 -20.96 -8.81
CA ALA A 150 10.61 -20.25 -8.09
C ALA A 150 11.50 -21.11 -7.17
N ASP A 151 12.72 -20.62 -6.92
CA ASP A 151 13.66 -21.10 -5.90
C ASP A 151 13.89 -20.06 -4.80
N VAL A 152 13.90 -18.77 -5.18
CA VAL A 152 14.19 -17.64 -4.28
C VAL A 152 13.30 -16.46 -4.65
N PHE A 153 12.76 -15.77 -3.67
CA PHE A 153 12.13 -14.49 -3.86
C PHE A 153 13.07 -13.34 -3.49
N ILE A 154 13.08 -12.28 -4.29
CA ILE A 154 13.88 -11.08 -4.02
C ILE A 154 13.02 -9.81 -4.13
N SER A 155 13.19 -8.89 -3.17
CA SER A 155 12.61 -7.54 -3.23
C SER A 155 13.45 -6.56 -2.43
N LEU A 156 14.33 -5.83 -3.12
CA LEU A 156 15.22 -4.84 -2.50
C LEU A 156 14.59 -3.46 -2.49
N SER A 157 13.42 -3.35 -1.85
CA SER A 157 12.68 -2.08 -1.76
C SER A 157 13.50 -1.02 -1.04
N ASP A 158 13.59 0.15 -1.65
CA ASP A 158 14.23 1.37 -1.19
C ASP A 158 13.21 2.54 -1.14
N ASN A 159 11.94 2.23 -1.30
CA ASN A 159 10.88 3.21 -1.48
C ASN A 159 10.19 3.56 -0.16
N ILE A 160 10.02 4.85 0.10
CA ILE A 160 9.31 5.35 1.30
C ILE A 160 7.80 4.97 1.32
N GLN A 161 7.22 4.59 0.18
CA GLN A 161 5.85 4.05 0.10
C GLN A 161 5.73 2.59 0.53
N GLU A 162 6.83 1.82 0.58
CA GLU A 162 6.77 0.43 1.05
C GLU A 162 6.50 0.41 2.54
N THR A 163 5.28 0.06 2.93
CA THR A 163 4.82 0.14 4.32
C THR A 163 4.72 -1.20 5.02
N PHE A 164 4.57 -2.28 4.26
CA PHE A 164 4.36 -3.62 4.83
C PHE A 164 4.99 -4.73 3.98
N GLY A 165 4.60 -4.82 2.70
CA GLY A 165 5.08 -5.83 1.77
C GLY A 165 4.32 -7.15 1.86
N LEU A 166 3.24 -7.28 1.06
CA LEU A 166 2.50 -8.54 0.96
C LEU A 166 3.31 -9.61 0.23
N THR A 167 4.04 -9.25 -0.82
CA THR A 167 4.75 -10.22 -1.68
C THR A 167 5.83 -11.04 -0.97
N PRO A 168 6.61 -10.53 0.01
CA PRO A 168 7.46 -11.40 0.84
C PRO A 168 6.68 -12.42 1.67
N ILE A 169 5.47 -12.08 2.12
CA ILE A 169 4.62 -13.01 2.87
C ILE A 169 4.03 -14.08 1.95
N GLU A 170 3.63 -13.68 0.75
CA GLU A 170 3.19 -14.60 -0.31
C GLU A 170 4.32 -15.59 -0.68
N ALA A 171 5.56 -15.10 -0.81
CA ALA A 171 6.74 -15.92 -1.03
C ALA A 171 6.97 -16.92 0.12
N MET A 172 6.85 -16.46 1.38
CA MET A 172 6.92 -17.35 2.55
C MET A 172 5.79 -18.39 2.52
N ALA A 173 4.55 -18.00 2.18
CA ALA A 173 3.43 -18.93 2.04
C ALA A 173 3.68 -19.98 0.95
N ALA A 174 4.38 -19.59 -0.13
CA ALA A 174 4.84 -20.47 -1.21
C ALA A 174 6.08 -21.33 -0.83
N SER A 175 6.53 -21.29 0.42
CA SER A 175 7.73 -21.98 0.91
C SER A 175 9.04 -21.52 0.23
N LEU A 176 9.13 -20.27 -0.17
CA LEU A 176 10.35 -19.71 -0.76
C LEU A 176 11.18 -19.00 0.32
N PRO A 177 12.51 -19.16 0.32
CA PRO A 177 13.39 -18.26 1.04
C PRO A 177 13.30 -16.86 0.45
N VAL A 178 13.30 -15.84 1.29
CA VAL A 178 13.17 -14.46 0.86
C VAL A 178 14.47 -13.68 1.09
N VAL A 179 14.84 -12.84 0.10
CA VAL A 179 15.94 -11.88 0.19
C VAL A 179 15.33 -10.50 0.00
N VAL A 180 15.34 -9.69 1.06
CA VAL A 180 14.65 -8.39 1.06
C VAL A 180 15.54 -7.33 1.70
N SER A 181 15.33 -6.07 1.36
CA SER A 181 15.99 -4.97 2.06
C SER A 181 15.56 -4.91 3.55
N ASP A 182 16.46 -4.53 4.43
CA ASP A 182 16.13 -4.24 5.84
C ASP A 182 15.40 -2.89 5.92
N TRP A 183 14.19 -2.86 5.39
CA TRP A 183 13.41 -1.66 5.12
C TRP A 183 11.99 -1.78 5.65
N ASN A 184 11.51 -0.73 6.29
CA ASN A 184 10.13 -0.54 6.77
C ASN A 184 9.46 -1.85 7.28
N GLY A 185 8.31 -2.23 6.72
CA GLY A 185 7.51 -3.39 7.13
C GLY A 185 8.22 -4.74 6.96
N TYR A 186 9.22 -4.85 6.08
CA TYR A 186 10.03 -6.06 5.93
C TYR A 186 10.77 -6.43 7.23
N LYS A 187 11.08 -5.44 8.07
CA LYS A 187 11.69 -5.65 9.40
C LYS A 187 10.78 -6.43 10.35
N ASP A 188 9.47 -6.30 10.20
CA ASP A 188 8.49 -7.00 11.03
C ASP A 188 8.15 -8.37 10.45
N THR A 189 8.14 -8.49 9.11
CA THR A 189 7.68 -9.70 8.42
C THR A 189 8.75 -10.78 8.35
N ILE A 190 10.00 -10.43 8.06
CA ILE A 190 11.09 -11.37 7.85
C ILE A 190 11.99 -11.46 9.07
N VAL A 191 12.26 -12.69 9.52
CA VAL A 191 13.25 -12.99 10.56
C VAL A 191 14.56 -13.36 9.87
N HIS A 192 15.56 -12.46 10.00
CA HIS A 192 16.86 -12.63 9.35
C HIS A 192 17.55 -13.92 9.79
N GLY A 193 18.01 -14.72 8.81
CA GLY A 193 18.67 -16.01 9.03
C GLY A 193 17.74 -17.18 9.38
N GLU A 194 16.44 -16.93 9.57
CA GLU A 194 15.45 -17.95 9.91
C GLU A 194 14.43 -18.18 8.76
N THR A 195 13.80 -17.11 8.27
CA THR A 195 12.81 -17.17 7.19
C THR A 195 13.32 -16.59 5.88
N GLY A 196 14.50 -16.02 5.88
CA GLY A 196 15.15 -15.36 4.76
C GLY A 196 16.22 -14.41 5.25
N TYR A 197 16.65 -13.50 4.38
CA TYR A 197 17.69 -12.54 4.66
C TYR A 197 17.20 -11.11 4.45
N ARG A 198 17.51 -10.24 5.43
CA ARG A 198 17.30 -8.80 5.33
C ARG A 198 18.63 -8.12 5.04
N ILE A 199 18.70 -7.45 3.92
CA ILE A 199 19.89 -6.78 3.39
C ILE A 199 19.97 -5.36 3.96
N LYS A 200 21.12 -4.99 4.45
CA LYS A 200 21.38 -3.68 5.02
C LYS A 200 21.07 -2.56 4.03
N THR A 201 20.39 -1.52 4.54
CA THR A 201 20.10 -0.28 3.82
C THR A 201 20.68 0.91 4.55
N THR A 202 21.06 1.96 3.81
CA THR A 202 21.57 3.20 4.37
C THR A 202 20.79 4.38 3.80
N LEU A 203 20.31 5.24 4.69
CA LEU A 203 19.62 6.49 4.38
C LEU A 203 20.50 7.66 4.83
N PRO A 204 20.56 8.79 4.09
CA PRO A 204 21.22 10.00 4.56
C PRO A 204 20.66 10.52 5.88
N SER A 205 21.42 11.34 6.59
CA SER A 205 20.93 12.04 7.78
C SER A 205 19.84 13.04 7.41
N SER A 206 18.98 13.38 8.38
CA SER A 206 17.82 14.28 8.19
C SER A 206 18.17 15.74 7.82
N ASN A 207 19.44 16.12 7.85
CA ASN A 207 19.87 17.49 7.56
C ASN A 207 20.18 17.68 6.07
N GLY A 208 19.68 18.73 5.45
CA GLY A 208 20.01 19.14 4.07
C GLY A 208 19.04 18.58 3.02
N VAL A 209 19.43 17.54 2.26
CA VAL A 209 18.67 17.06 1.09
C VAL A 209 17.23 16.68 1.43
N GLY A 210 16.99 16.02 2.55
CA GLY A 210 15.64 15.62 2.96
C GLY A 210 14.68 16.80 3.16
N GLN A 211 15.19 17.91 3.74
CA GLN A 211 14.40 19.13 3.89
C GLN A 211 14.07 19.75 2.52
N THR A 212 15.05 19.82 1.62
CA THR A 212 14.82 20.32 0.26
C THR A 212 13.76 19.50 -0.48
N LEU A 213 13.80 18.16 -0.37
CA LEU A 213 12.78 17.29 -0.98
C LEU A 213 11.38 17.55 -0.40
N ALA A 214 11.28 17.71 0.92
CA ALA A 214 10.01 18.03 1.58
C ALA A 214 9.47 19.39 1.15
N GLU A 215 10.30 20.42 1.05
CA GLU A 215 9.92 21.76 0.59
C GLU A 215 9.46 21.76 -0.86
N ARG A 216 10.16 21.07 -1.76
CA ARG A 216 9.77 20.94 -3.17
C ARG A 216 8.40 20.28 -3.33
N TYR A 217 8.14 19.22 -2.55
CA TYR A 217 6.84 18.57 -2.54
C TYR A 217 5.75 19.47 -1.93
N ALA A 218 6.02 20.12 -0.81
CA ALA A 218 5.07 21.00 -0.13
C ALA A 218 4.67 22.23 -0.97
N THR A 219 5.57 22.74 -1.81
CA THR A 219 5.34 23.88 -2.71
C THR A 219 4.79 23.47 -4.09
N GLY A 220 4.58 22.17 -4.33
CA GLY A 220 4.07 21.66 -5.60
C GLY A 220 5.07 21.68 -6.76
N GLN A 221 6.36 21.88 -6.48
CA GLN A 221 7.42 21.74 -7.49
C GLN A 221 7.59 20.28 -7.92
N ASP A 222 7.45 19.35 -6.97
CA ASP A 222 7.48 17.92 -7.22
C ASP A 222 6.09 17.31 -7.03
N THR A 223 5.73 16.38 -7.90
CA THR A 223 4.61 15.47 -7.66
C THR A 223 4.99 14.47 -6.57
N TYR A 224 4.01 13.73 -6.03
CA TYR A 224 4.29 12.67 -5.07
C TYR A 224 5.23 11.59 -5.63
N ASP A 225 5.06 11.22 -6.90
CA ASP A 225 5.93 10.24 -7.57
C ASP A 225 7.36 10.75 -7.68
N MET A 226 7.57 12.04 -8.01
CA MET A 226 8.89 12.66 -8.03
C MET A 226 9.53 12.70 -6.64
N TYR A 227 8.75 13.07 -5.61
CA TYR A 227 9.22 13.06 -4.22
C TYR A 227 9.67 11.67 -3.78
N CYS A 228 8.89 10.63 -4.09
CA CYS A 228 9.27 9.24 -3.83
C CYS A 228 10.53 8.84 -4.61
N GLY A 229 10.60 9.17 -5.90
CA GLY A 229 11.75 8.86 -6.75
C GLY A 229 13.03 9.49 -6.26
N HIS A 230 13.02 10.80 -6.01
CA HIS A 230 14.18 11.49 -5.46
C HIS A 230 14.63 10.95 -4.10
N SER A 231 13.67 10.53 -3.26
CA SER A 231 13.99 9.91 -1.98
C SER A 231 14.68 8.55 -2.16
N CYS A 232 14.21 7.73 -3.12
CA CYS A 232 14.79 6.41 -3.42
C CYS A 232 16.25 6.52 -3.88
N GLU A 233 16.56 7.48 -4.75
CA GLU A 233 17.92 7.68 -5.28
C GLU A 233 18.97 7.98 -4.20
N THR A 234 18.53 8.39 -3.00
CA THR A 234 19.42 8.66 -1.87
C THR A 234 19.61 7.47 -0.94
N ILE A 235 18.94 6.34 -1.20
CA ILE A 235 19.00 5.15 -0.36
C ILE A 235 19.92 4.12 -1.02
N SER A 236 20.85 3.58 -0.26
CA SER A 236 21.70 2.50 -0.73
C SER A 236 21.30 1.17 -0.13
N VAL A 237 21.33 0.12 -0.94
CA VAL A 237 21.20 -1.28 -0.56
C VAL A 237 22.57 -1.95 -0.65
N ASP A 238 22.95 -2.73 0.35
CA ASP A 238 24.25 -3.40 0.41
C ASP A 238 24.34 -4.53 -0.63
N ILE A 239 24.95 -4.23 -1.79
CA ILE A 239 25.09 -5.20 -2.89
C ILE A 239 26.02 -6.37 -2.49
N PRO A 240 27.20 -6.18 -1.88
CA PRO A 240 28.04 -7.27 -1.41
C PRO A 240 27.32 -8.24 -0.46
N GLU A 241 26.53 -7.73 0.48
CA GLU A 241 25.72 -8.56 1.38
C GLU A 241 24.65 -9.33 0.60
N THR A 242 24.02 -8.70 -0.39
CA THR A 242 23.03 -9.36 -1.27
C THR A 242 23.67 -10.50 -2.05
N VAL A 243 24.83 -10.26 -2.66
CA VAL A 243 25.60 -11.29 -3.37
C VAL A 243 25.94 -12.45 -2.45
N HIS A 244 26.41 -12.17 -1.23
CA HIS A 244 26.77 -13.19 -0.26
C HIS A 244 25.60 -14.15 0.02
N TYR A 245 24.42 -13.63 0.35
CA TYR A 245 23.26 -14.48 0.66
C TYR A 245 22.65 -15.15 -0.55
N LEU A 246 22.61 -14.49 -1.71
CA LEU A 246 22.17 -15.14 -2.96
C LEU A 246 23.08 -16.30 -3.33
N SER A 247 24.41 -16.13 -3.22
CA SER A 247 25.38 -17.19 -3.51
C SER A 247 25.20 -18.42 -2.62
N GLN A 248 24.91 -18.21 -1.33
CA GLN A 248 24.60 -19.32 -0.41
C GLN A 248 23.30 -20.04 -0.81
N LEU A 249 22.27 -19.29 -1.17
CA LEU A 249 20.98 -19.84 -1.60
C LEU A 249 21.11 -20.59 -2.95
N PHE A 250 21.92 -20.10 -3.86
CA PHE A 250 22.15 -20.76 -5.16
C PHE A 250 22.91 -22.06 -5.00
N ALA A 251 23.86 -22.10 -4.09
CA ALA A 251 24.71 -23.27 -3.82
C ALA A 251 23.99 -24.38 -3.03
N SER A 252 23.02 -24.07 -2.14
CA SER A 252 22.43 -25.05 -1.23
C SER A 252 20.91 -25.16 -1.36
N PRO A 253 20.41 -26.27 -1.98
CA PRO A 253 18.99 -26.61 -1.96
C PRO A 253 18.45 -26.80 -0.52
N GLU A 254 19.25 -27.41 0.36
CA GLU A 254 18.89 -27.67 1.77
C GLU A 254 18.64 -26.35 2.53
N LEU A 255 19.47 -25.33 2.27
CA LEU A 255 19.29 -24.02 2.87
C LEU A 255 17.99 -23.36 2.37
N ARG A 256 17.70 -23.48 1.07
CA ARG A 256 16.45 -22.96 0.50
C ARG A 256 15.23 -23.64 1.14
N GLU A 257 15.26 -24.95 1.27
CA GLU A 257 14.18 -25.73 1.90
C GLU A 257 14.00 -25.36 3.37
N LYS A 258 15.10 -25.25 4.13
CA LYS A 258 15.08 -24.87 5.54
C LYS A 258 14.41 -23.50 5.76
N LEU A 259 14.89 -22.47 5.04
CA LEU A 259 14.37 -21.11 5.19
C LEU A 259 12.93 -20.98 4.65
N GLY A 260 12.64 -21.63 3.54
CA GLY A 260 11.30 -21.65 2.94
C GLY A 260 10.26 -22.32 3.85
N SER A 261 10.61 -23.47 4.45
CA SER A 261 9.73 -24.17 5.39
C SER A 261 9.47 -23.35 6.66
N ALA A 262 10.51 -22.70 7.21
CA ALA A 262 10.35 -21.79 8.35
C ALA A 262 9.50 -20.56 7.98
N GLY A 263 9.69 -20.01 6.77
CA GLY A 263 8.89 -18.93 6.22
C GLY A 263 7.41 -19.30 6.13
N LYS A 264 7.08 -20.45 5.56
CA LYS A 264 5.70 -20.96 5.47
C LYS A 264 5.04 -21.10 6.83
N LYS A 265 5.75 -21.69 7.79
CA LYS A 265 5.25 -21.84 9.15
C LYS A 265 4.92 -20.48 9.77
N ARG A 266 5.79 -19.48 9.57
CA ARG A 266 5.56 -18.12 10.05
C ARG A 266 4.38 -17.44 9.34
N ALA A 267 4.27 -17.56 8.01
CA ALA A 267 3.16 -17.00 7.24
C ALA A 267 1.81 -17.51 7.75
N LEU A 268 1.66 -18.82 7.89
CA LEU A 268 0.46 -19.46 8.42
C LEU A 268 0.15 -19.03 9.86
N ALA A 269 1.15 -18.94 10.73
CA ALA A 269 0.96 -18.63 12.14
C ALA A 269 0.67 -17.16 12.43
N ARG A 270 1.08 -16.24 11.53
CA ARG A 270 1.05 -14.80 11.80
C ARG A 270 0.28 -13.95 10.79
N TYR A 271 0.23 -14.40 9.52
CA TYR A 271 -0.23 -13.57 8.40
C TYR A 271 -1.38 -14.19 7.62
N ASP A 272 -1.84 -15.39 7.97
CA ASP A 272 -3.07 -15.92 7.39
C ASP A 272 -4.27 -15.07 7.80
N TRP A 273 -5.19 -14.80 6.88
CA TRP A 273 -6.38 -13.98 7.15
C TRP A 273 -7.18 -14.48 8.35
N SER A 274 -7.20 -15.78 8.61
CA SER A 274 -7.88 -16.34 9.79
C SER A 274 -7.27 -15.89 11.11
N VAL A 275 -5.96 -15.59 11.13
CA VAL A 275 -5.25 -15.05 12.29
C VAL A 275 -5.46 -13.54 12.39
N ILE A 276 -5.36 -12.83 11.26
CA ILE A 276 -5.50 -11.38 11.22
C ILE A 276 -6.91 -10.95 11.59
N MET A 277 -7.94 -11.64 11.10
CA MET A 277 -9.34 -11.30 11.42
C MET A 277 -9.65 -11.40 12.90
N ARG A 278 -9.04 -12.33 13.64
CA ARG A 278 -9.19 -12.37 15.12
C ARG A 278 -8.70 -11.10 15.77
N GLN A 279 -7.53 -10.58 15.34
CA GLN A 279 -6.99 -9.33 15.89
C GLN A 279 -7.90 -8.11 15.57
N TYR A 280 -8.57 -8.10 14.41
CA TYR A 280 -9.56 -7.07 14.10
C TYR A 280 -10.82 -7.20 14.96
N HIS A 281 -11.30 -8.42 15.22
CA HIS A 281 -12.44 -8.64 16.11
C HIS A 281 -12.14 -8.14 17.52
N ASP A 282 -10.97 -8.51 18.08
CA ASP A 282 -10.53 -8.05 19.41
C ASP A 282 -10.46 -6.52 19.47
N LEU A 283 -9.96 -5.87 18.40
CA LEU A 283 -9.92 -4.41 18.31
C LEU A 283 -11.32 -3.80 18.26
N TRP A 284 -12.24 -4.36 17.49
CA TRP A 284 -13.61 -3.86 17.38
C TRP A 284 -14.38 -3.99 18.70
N GLU A 285 -14.19 -5.07 19.43
CA GLU A 285 -14.76 -5.24 20.77
C GLU A 285 -14.24 -4.15 21.72
N GLN A 286 -12.93 -3.91 21.76
CA GLN A 286 -12.34 -2.83 22.56
C GLN A 286 -12.89 -1.44 22.16
N LEU A 287 -13.02 -1.17 20.86
CA LEU A 287 -13.59 0.10 20.39
C LEU A 287 -15.07 0.25 20.76
N ASP A 288 -15.82 -0.84 20.77
CA ASP A 288 -17.22 -0.83 21.21
C ASP A 288 -17.35 -0.55 22.72
N GLU A 289 -16.50 -1.14 23.53
CA GLU A 289 -16.42 -0.85 24.98
C GLU A 289 -16.09 0.62 25.23
N ILE A 290 -15.10 1.19 24.53
CA ILE A 290 -14.74 2.61 24.61
C ILE A 290 -15.94 3.47 24.22
N ARG A 291 -16.58 3.16 23.09
CA ARG A 291 -17.75 3.89 22.60
C ARG A 291 -18.91 3.87 23.60
N CYS A 292 -19.18 2.71 24.19
CA CYS A 292 -20.25 2.55 25.16
C CYS A 292 -19.96 3.31 26.46
N SER A 293 -18.71 3.25 26.97
CA SER A 293 -18.32 3.96 28.19
C SER A 293 -18.33 5.49 28.06
N HIS A 294 -18.21 6.02 26.86
CA HIS A 294 -18.23 7.46 26.58
C HIS A 294 -19.56 7.97 26.00
N ARG A 295 -20.58 7.13 25.96
CA ARG A 295 -21.87 7.45 25.33
C ARG A 295 -22.50 8.73 25.86
N ASP A 296 -22.46 8.94 27.17
CA ASP A 296 -23.05 10.11 27.82
C ASP A 296 -22.23 11.38 27.58
N ASN A 297 -20.92 11.26 27.36
CA ASN A 297 -20.05 12.38 27.07
C ASN A 297 -20.30 12.96 25.66
N PHE A 298 -20.75 12.14 24.72
CA PHE A 298 -21.06 12.57 23.35
C PHE A 298 -22.25 13.53 23.26
N SER A 299 -23.22 13.41 24.16
CA SER A 299 -24.39 14.30 24.22
C SER A 299 -24.05 15.70 24.74
N ALA A 300 -22.91 15.85 25.42
CA ALA A 300 -22.43 17.12 25.99
C ALA A 300 -21.55 17.93 25.03
N LEU A 301 -21.21 17.43 23.86
CA LEU A 301 -20.41 18.18 22.88
C LEU A 301 -21.27 19.33 22.29
N PRO A 302 -20.81 20.60 22.39
CA PRO A 302 -21.57 21.76 21.95
C PRO A 302 -21.83 21.81 20.44
N HIS A 303 -21.08 21.02 19.66
CA HIS A 303 -21.18 20.98 18.21
C HIS A 303 -21.04 19.54 17.70
N LYS A 304 -22.08 19.02 17.07
CA LYS A 304 -22.09 17.74 16.35
C LYS A 304 -21.55 17.91 14.91
N VAL A 305 -20.46 18.65 14.76
CA VAL A 305 -19.96 19.04 13.43
C VAL A 305 -18.69 18.28 13.11
N MET A 306 -18.60 17.77 11.89
CA MET A 306 -17.36 17.26 11.33
C MET A 306 -16.31 18.37 11.29
N SER A 307 -15.13 18.15 11.86
CA SER A 307 -14.09 19.17 12.03
C SER A 307 -13.55 19.77 10.72
N HIS A 308 -13.72 19.08 9.60
CA HIS A 308 -13.21 19.48 8.28
C HIS A 308 -14.29 19.91 7.27
N GLN A 309 -15.57 19.74 7.63
CA GLN A 309 -16.69 20.16 6.79
C GLN A 309 -17.72 20.91 7.66
N ILE A 310 -17.86 22.19 7.42
CA ILE A 310 -18.83 23.03 8.11
C ILE A 310 -20.11 23.00 7.27
N ASP A 311 -21.27 22.98 7.96
CA ASP A 311 -22.57 23.17 7.33
C ASP A 311 -22.53 24.41 6.41
N PRO A 312 -22.79 24.28 5.11
CA PRO A 312 -22.70 25.39 4.17
C PRO A 312 -23.69 26.51 4.48
N TYR A 313 -24.86 26.19 5.01
CA TYR A 313 -25.85 27.21 5.40
C TYR A 313 -25.39 28.02 6.62
N ARG A 314 -24.63 27.42 7.51
CA ARG A 314 -23.97 28.09 8.60
C ARG A 314 -22.76 28.90 8.11
N LEU A 315 -21.91 28.33 7.27
CA LEU A 315 -20.71 28.98 6.79
C LEU A 315 -21.01 30.18 5.93
N PHE A 316 -22.02 30.10 5.07
CA PHE A 316 -22.43 31.14 4.12
C PHE A 316 -23.71 31.88 4.53
N SER A 317 -24.06 31.81 5.82
CA SER A 317 -25.27 32.46 6.38
C SER A 317 -25.39 33.95 6.10
N HIS A 318 -24.27 34.62 5.86
CA HIS A 318 -24.19 36.06 5.57
C HIS A 318 -24.33 36.41 4.07
N TYR A 319 -24.48 35.42 3.19
CA TYR A 319 -24.60 35.66 1.74
C TYR A 319 -25.99 36.09 1.32
N PRO A 320 -27.10 35.45 1.78
CA PRO A 320 -28.43 35.85 1.36
C PRO A 320 -28.91 37.06 2.12
N THR A 321 -29.85 37.82 1.50
CA THR A 321 -30.51 38.94 2.15
C THR A 321 -31.40 38.52 3.32
N VAL A 322 -32.00 37.33 3.22
CA VAL A 322 -32.91 36.77 4.24
C VAL A 322 -32.60 35.28 4.40
N GLN A 323 -32.57 34.82 5.65
CA GLN A 323 -32.58 33.39 5.99
C GLN A 323 -33.97 33.01 6.48
N LEU A 324 -34.48 31.89 6.01
CA LEU A 324 -35.72 31.33 6.48
C LEU A 324 -35.56 30.79 7.91
N SER A 325 -36.51 31.10 8.78
CA SER A 325 -36.59 30.48 10.11
C SER A 325 -37.50 29.25 10.08
N ASP A 326 -37.37 28.40 11.11
CA ASP A 326 -38.23 27.22 11.27
C ASP A 326 -39.70 27.58 11.49
N THR A 327 -39.99 28.87 11.75
CA THR A 327 -41.34 29.41 11.94
C THR A 327 -41.83 30.19 10.72
N ALA A 328 -41.10 30.16 9.60
CA ALA A 328 -41.51 30.83 8.38
C ALA A 328 -42.83 30.25 7.86
N GLN A 329 -43.77 31.15 7.53
CA GLN A 329 -45.05 30.76 6.94
C GLN A 329 -45.05 31.11 5.46
N PHE A 330 -45.59 30.18 4.69
CA PHE A 330 -45.70 30.31 3.23
C PHE A 330 -47.18 30.37 2.84
N ILE A 331 -47.48 31.15 1.85
CA ILE A 331 -48.80 31.20 1.22
C ILE A 331 -48.63 31.01 -0.28
N LEU A 332 -49.54 30.28 -0.86
CA LEU A 332 -49.55 30.06 -2.31
C LEU A 332 -50.24 31.23 -2.99
N ASN A 333 -49.52 32.10 -3.69
CA ASN A 333 -50.10 33.23 -4.37
C ASN A 333 -50.94 32.83 -5.58
N ASN A 334 -50.44 31.90 -6.39
CA ASN A 334 -51.13 31.38 -7.56
C ASN A 334 -50.92 29.83 -7.64
N PRO A 335 -51.98 29.03 -7.48
CA PRO A 335 -51.89 27.62 -7.64
C PRO A 335 -51.48 27.29 -9.09
N LEU A 336 -50.49 26.45 -9.25
CA LEU A 336 -50.05 25.95 -10.56
C LEU A 336 -51.09 24.97 -11.13
N ASN A 337 -51.36 25.07 -12.42
CA ASN A 337 -52.10 24.03 -13.09
C ASN A 337 -51.23 22.79 -13.34
N GLN A 338 -51.79 21.65 -13.71
CA GLN A 338 -51.09 20.40 -13.88
C GLN A 338 -49.91 20.50 -14.87
N SER A 339 -50.08 21.18 -16.00
CA SER A 339 -49.05 21.32 -17.02
C SER A 339 -47.86 22.20 -16.57
N GLU A 340 -48.13 23.25 -15.82
CA GLU A 340 -47.11 24.10 -15.22
C GLU A 340 -46.31 23.34 -14.18
N PHE A 341 -47.00 22.52 -13.36
CA PHE A 341 -46.38 21.70 -12.35
C PHE A 341 -45.46 20.65 -12.98
N GLU A 342 -45.91 19.94 -14.01
CA GLU A 342 -45.12 18.95 -14.74
C GLU A 342 -43.89 19.59 -15.41
N SER A 343 -44.02 20.81 -15.94
CA SER A 343 -42.92 21.55 -16.50
C SER A 343 -41.84 21.88 -15.46
N ILE A 344 -42.23 22.31 -14.27
CA ILE A 344 -41.28 22.57 -13.18
C ILE A 344 -40.58 21.26 -12.74
N ALA A 345 -41.33 20.15 -12.60
CA ALA A 345 -40.76 18.88 -12.25
C ALA A 345 -39.72 18.40 -13.29
N THR A 346 -39.97 18.66 -14.59
CA THR A 346 -38.99 18.36 -15.64
C THR A 346 -37.72 19.20 -15.53
N LEU A 347 -37.83 20.47 -15.17
CA LEU A 347 -36.70 21.39 -15.02
C LEU A 347 -35.83 21.04 -13.77
N THR A 348 -36.38 20.39 -12.77
CA THR A 348 -35.67 19.96 -11.56
C THR A 348 -35.09 18.55 -11.64
N GLY A 349 -35.33 17.82 -12.74
CA GLY A 349 -34.88 16.44 -12.95
C GLY A 349 -33.37 16.34 -13.27
N HIS A 350 -32.51 16.74 -12.33
CA HIS A 350 -31.05 16.56 -12.42
C HIS A 350 -30.47 16.10 -11.08
N ALA A 351 -29.34 15.44 -11.13
CA ALA A 351 -28.72 14.77 -9.97
C ALA A 351 -28.53 15.67 -8.73
N PHE A 352 -28.31 16.97 -8.90
CA PHE A 352 -28.17 17.88 -7.77
C PHE A 352 -29.50 18.20 -7.06
N ALA A 353 -30.61 18.10 -7.78
CA ALA A 353 -31.95 18.31 -7.23
C ALA A 353 -32.50 17.06 -6.56
N GLU A 354 -32.22 15.87 -7.08
CA GLU A 354 -32.71 14.57 -6.58
C GLU A 354 -32.48 14.35 -5.09
N PHE A 355 -31.37 14.86 -4.56
CA PHE A 355 -31.03 14.68 -3.14
C PHE A 355 -31.71 15.73 -2.22
N ILE A 356 -31.93 16.96 -2.70
CA ILE A 356 -32.33 18.10 -1.88
C ILE A 356 -33.82 18.41 -2.02
N LEU A 357 -34.35 18.31 -3.25
CA LEU A 357 -35.74 18.66 -3.50
C LEU A 357 -36.66 17.47 -3.22
N PRO A 358 -37.86 17.71 -2.71
CA PRO A 358 -38.86 16.66 -2.54
C PRO A 358 -39.23 16.05 -3.90
N ASP A 359 -39.59 14.78 -3.89
CA ASP A 359 -40.08 14.12 -5.09
C ASP A 359 -41.40 14.76 -5.59
N PHE A 360 -41.79 14.42 -6.81
CA PHE A 360 -42.99 14.96 -7.46
C PHE A 360 -44.25 14.75 -6.60
N THR A 361 -44.42 13.59 -5.97
CA THR A 361 -45.59 13.25 -5.16
C THR A 361 -45.67 14.14 -3.92
N LEU A 362 -44.53 14.30 -3.20
CA LEU A 362 -44.46 15.15 -2.00
C LEU A 362 -44.64 16.62 -2.35
N THR A 363 -44.11 17.09 -3.46
CA THR A 363 -44.28 18.47 -3.95
C THR A 363 -45.76 18.76 -4.25
N GLN A 364 -46.46 17.81 -4.87
CA GLN A 364 -47.90 17.90 -5.14
C GLN A 364 -48.73 17.93 -3.85
N GLN A 365 -48.40 17.12 -2.85
CA GLN A 365 -49.03 17.13 -1.54
C GLN A 365 -48.85 18.48 -0.81
N ILE A 366 -47.65 19.01 -0.86
CA ILE A 366 -47.36 20.36 -0.31
C ILE A 366 -48.23 21.42 -0.97
N GLN A 367 -48.32 21.41 -2.31
CA GLN A 367 -49.18 22.36 -3.05
C GLN A 367 -50.66 22.25 -2.65
N GLN A 368 -51.16 21.03 -2.42
CA GLN A 368 -52.54 20.79 -2.00
C GLN A 368 -52.81 21.21 -0.54
N SER A 369 -51.78 21.32 0.28
CA SER A 369 -51.86 21.69 1.70
C SER A 369 -51.73 23.18 1.96
N LEU A 370 -51.20 23.90 1.00
CA LEU A 370 -51.06 25.37 1.03
C LEU A 370 -52.30 26.08 0.44
#